data_cac5a908b02c8d23e6aeb6a8cd5bc0b6
#
_entry.id   cac5a908b02c8d23e6aeb6a8cd5bc0b6
#
_cell.length_a   1.000
_cell.length_b   1.000
_cell.length_c   1.000
_cell.angle_alpha   90.00
_cell.angle_beta   90.00
_cell.angle_gamma   90.00
#
_symmetry.space_group_name_H-M   'P 1'
#
loop_
_entity.id
_entity.type
_entity.pdbx_description
1 polymer ?
#
loop_
_entity_poly.entity_id
_entity_poly.type
_entity_poly.pdbx_seq_one_letter_code
_entity_poly.pdbx_strand_id
1 'polypeptide(L)'
;MEIIKTPLEGLLVLQTVNFQDNRGGFQKLFNFDFFKANGLDCDFKEFYYSVNKANVVRGMHFQTPPFEHTKVVYVSKGRIKDVVVDIRKKSLTYGKCFSIELDDQKGQYLYIPKGFAHGFVSLEDGSIVNYAQTTCYAKDNDCGVDATSIGFDWGIENLIRSGRDLTFEKLNDFNSPF
;
A
#
# COMPACT_ATOMS: atom_id res chain seq x y z
N MET A 1 9.94 1.14 17.31
CA MET A 1 9.36 1.48 16.00
C MET A 1 10.20 2.60 15.42
N GLU A 2 10.54 2.55 14.14
CA GLU A 2 11.41 3.50 13.45
C GLU A 2 10.75 3.95 12.14
N ILE A 3 11.01 5.19 11.72
CA ILE A 3 10.49 5.77 10.47
C ILE A 3 11.64 5.87 9.49
N ILE A 4 11.48 5.26 8.32
CA ILE A 4 12.41 5.33 7.19
C ILE A 4 11.73 6.14 6.09
N LYS A 5 12.35 7.26 5.70
CA LYS A 5 11.84 8.11 4.62
C LYS A 5 12.06 7.46 3.27
N THR A 6 11.09 7.61 2.37
CA THR A 6 11.20 7.20 0.97
C THR A 6 11.51 8.42 0.08
N PRO A 7 11.84 8.21 -1.21
CA PRO A 7 11.99 9.30 -2.17
C PRO A 7 10.67 10.05 -2.47
N LEU A 8 9.51 9.45 -2.15
CA LEU A 8 8.20 10.09 -2.34
C LEU A 8 7.79 10.77 -1.03
N GLU A 9 7.70 12.09 -1.05
CA GLU A 9 7.41 12.89 0.14
C GLU A 9 6.10 12.47 0.82
N GLY A 10 6.18 12.14 2.12
CA GLY A 10 5.07 11.68 2.95
C GLY A 10 4.86 10.18 2.96
N LEU A 11 5.32 9.43 1.94
CA LEU A 11 5.32 7.97 1.94
C LEU A 11 6.44 7.47 2.85
N LEU A 12 6.12 6.59 3.81
CA LEU A 12 7.07 6.11 4.80
C LEU A 12 7.11 4.60 4.85
N VAL A 13 8.31 4.06 5.07
CA VAL A 13 8.48 2.69 5.56
C VAL A 13 8.58 2.76 7.07
N LEU A 14 7.75 2.00 7.76
CA LEU A 14 7.80 1.87 9.20
C LEU A 14 8.46 0.53 9.54
N GLN A 15 9.45 0.56 10.43
CA GLN A 15 10.18 -0.62 10.90
C GLN A 15 9.79 -0.90 12.34
N THR A 16 9.21 -2.06 12.61
CA THR A 16 8.97 -2.54 13.97
C THR A 16 10.00 -3.56 14.39
N VAL A 17 10.12 -3.77 15.68
CA VAL A 17 10.94 -4.84 16.22
C VAL A 17 10.18 -6.16 16.05
N ASN A 18 10.83 -7.14 15.45
CA ASN A 18 10.34 -8.51 15.39
C ASN A 18 11.00 -9.30 16.54
N PHE A 19 10.25 -9.53 17.61
CA PHE A 19 10.71 -10.33 18.72
C PHE A 19 10.49 -11.80 18.41
N GLN A 20 11.54 -12.61 18.53
CA GLN A 20 11.52 -14.05 18.30
C GLN A 20 11.94 -14.78 19.57
N ASP A 21 11.15 -15.78 19.99
CA ASP A 21 11.50 -16.72 21.07
C ASP A 21 10.96 -18.13 20.75
N ASN A 22 11.00 -19.04 21.72
CA ASN A 22 10.54 -20.43 21.55
C ASN A 22 9.02 -20.56 21.31
N ARG A 23 8.24 -19.49 21.41
CA ARG A 23 6.81 -19.43 21.09
C ARG A 23 6.53 -18.93 19.68
N GLY A 24 7.55 -18.39 18.98
CA GLY A 24 7.43 -17.76 17.64
C GLY A 24 7.74 -16.28 17.67
N GLY A 25 7.17 -15.53 16.69
CA GLY A 25 7.40 -14.11 16.50
C GLY A 25 6.31 -13.22 17.08
N PHE A 26 6.70 -12.01 17.50
CA PHE A 26 5.78 -10.94 17.92
C PHE A 26 6.18 -9.63 17.26
N GLN A 27 5.24 -8.99 16.57
CA GLN A 27 5.43 -7.69 15.94
C GLN A 27 4.33 -6.71 16.40
N LYS A 28 4.72 -5.50 16.79
CA LYS A 28 3.79 -4.44 17.13
C LYS A 28 3.69 -3.47 15.95
N LEU A 29 2.58 -3.50 15.22
CA LEU A 29 2.39 -2.75 13.98
C LEU A 29 1.83 -1.34 14.20
N PHE A 30 1.11 -1.12 15.28
CA PHE A 30 0.53 0.17 15.61
C PHE A 30 0.74 0.50 17.09
N ASN A 31 1.10 1.76 17.34
CA ASN A 31 1.13 2.36 18.67
C ASN A 31 0.64 3.80 18.54
N PHE A 32 -0.47 4.12 19.18
CA PHE A 32 -1.13 5.42 19.08
C PHE A 32 -0.20 6.59 19.44
N ASP A 33 0.54 6.48 20.56
CA ASP A 33 1.43 7.54 21.03
C ASP A 33 2.59 7.78 20.05
N PHE A 34 3.15 6.70 19.47
CA PHE A 34 4.20 6.82 18.46
C PHE A 34 3.69 7.53 17.20
N PHE A 35 2.53 7.12 16.67
CA PHE A 35 1.94 7.76 15.49
C PHE A 35 1.66 9.23 15.75
N LYS A 36 0.99 9.55 16.86
CA LYS A 36 0.66 10.92 17.26
C LYS A 36 1.90 11.79 17.46
N ALA A 37 2.93 11.29 18.12
CA ALA A 37 4.17 12.02 18.38
C ALA A 37 4.95 12.35 17.08
N ASN A 38 4.74 11.55 16.03
CA ASN A 38 5.38 11.75 14.72
C ASN A 38 4.47 12.43 13.69
N GLY A 39 3.29 12.91 14.08
CA GLY A 39 2.35 13.61 13.20
C GLY A 39 1.70 12.69 12.15
N LEU A 40 1.66 11.38 12.42
CA LEU A 40 1.01 10.40 11.54
C LEU A 40 -0.47 10.28 11.89
N ASP A 41 -1.30 10.05 10.87
CA ASP A 41 -2.72 9.73 11.08
C ASP A 41 -2.84 8.45 11.92
N CYS A 42 -3.67 8.49 12.96
CA CYS A 42 -3.86 7.39 13.90
C CYS A 42 -5.33 7.02 14.14
N ASP A 43 -6.26 7.70 13.46
CA ASP A 43 -7.70 7.46 13.57
C ASP A 43 -8.19 6.51 12.48
N PHE A 44 -7.78 5.24 12.57
CA PHE A 44 -8.16 4.20 11.62
C PHE A 44 -9.61 3.75 11.84
N LYS A 45 -10.37 3.68 10.73
CA LYS A 45 -11.82 3.37 10.71
C LYS A 45 -12.11 1.98 10.20
N GLU A 46 -11.26 1.43 9.34
CA GLU A 46 -11.50 0.14 8.69
C GLU A 46 -10.23 -0.69 8.64
N PHE A 47 -10.38 -2.00 8.94
CA PHE A 47 -9.33 -3.00 8.89
C PHE A 47 -9.82 -4.18 8.05
N TYR A 48 -9.01 -4.64 7.13
CA TYR A 48 -9.30 -5.82 6.31
C TYR A 48 -8.02 -6.50 5.85
N TYR A 49 -8.15 -7.66 5.27
CA TYR A 49 -7.02 -8.36 4.66
C TYR A 49 -7.42 -9.06 3.36
N SER A 50 -6.43 -9.39 2.55
CA SER A 50 -6.59 -10.25 1.37
C SER A 50 -5.66 -11.45 1.44
N VAL A 51 -6.15 -12.60 0.96
CA VAL A 51 -5.35 -13.81 0.71
C VAL A 51 -5.10 -13.89 -0.78
N ASN A 52 -3.85 -14.09 -1.18
CA ASN A 52 -3.44 -13.90 -2.56
C ASN A 52 -2.70 -15.14 -3.09
N LYS A 53 -3.02 -15.54 -4.32
CA LYS A 53 -2.19 -16.49 -5.08
C LYS A 53 -0.95 -15.78 -5.60
N ALA A 54 0.09 -16.52 -5.91
CA ALA A 54 1.27 -15.98 -6.60
C ALA A 54 0.86 -15.31 -7.93
N ASN A 55 1.59 -14.28 -8.32
CA ASN A 55 1.39 -13.48 -9.54
C ASN A 55 0.08 -12.65 -9.57
N VAL A 56 -0.69 -12.64 -8.49
CA VAL A 56 -1.85 -11.74 -8.38
C VAL A 56 -1.37 -10.32 -8.16
N VAL A 57 -1.82 -9.41 -9.02
CA VAL A 57 -1.69 -7.96 -8.83
C VAL A 57 -3.04 -7.40 -8.39
N ARG A 58 -3.02 -6.63 -7.29
CA ARG A 58 -4.14 -5.79 -6.86
C ARG A 58 -3.70 -4.35 -6.89
N GLY A 59 -4.35 -3.54 -7.68
CA GLY A 59 -3.99 -2.12 -7.80
C GLY A 59 -4.14 -1.58 -9.21
N MET A 60 -3.80 -0.31 -9.36
CA MET A 60 -3.42 0.68 -8.31
C MET A 60 -4.67 1.32 -7.75
N HIS A 61 -4.94 1.20 -6.46
CA HIS A 61 -6.20 1.61 -5.84
C HIS A 61 -6.04 2.82 -4.91
N PHE A 62 -7.06 3.65 -4.87
CA PHE A 62 -7.24 4.78 -3.94
C PHE A 62 -8.73 5.13 -3.83
N GLN A 63 -9.10 5.98 -2.88
CA GLN A 63 -10.42 6.64 -2.86
C GLN A 63 -10.25 8.13 -3.15
N THR A 64 -11.18 8.69 -3.93
CA THR A 64 -11.23 10.12 -4.24
C THR A 64 -11.80 10.93 -3.07
N PRO A 65 -11.52 12.26 -2.98
CA PRO A 65 -12.18 13.12 -2.02
C PRO A 65 -13.72 13.05 -2.12
N PRO A 66 -14.45 13.17 -1.00
CA PRO A 66 -13.97 13.42 0.36
C PRO A 66 -13.64 12.15 1.17
N PHE A 67 -13.48 11.01 0.53
CA PHE A 67 -13.22 9.71 1.18
C PHE A 67 -11.78 9.22 1.01
N GLU A 68 -10.89 10.09 0.56
CA GLU A 68 -9.46 9.80 0.52
C GLU A 68 -8.93 9.44 1.90
N HIS A 69 -8.01 8.49 1.96
CA HIS A 69 -7.51 7.98 3.24
C HIS A 69 -6.01 7.79 3.27
N THR A 70 -5.48 7.84 4.48
CA THR A 70 -4.19 7.26 4.81
C THR A 70 -4.36 5.76 5.01
N LYS A 71 -3.41 4.99 4.50
CA LYS A 71 -3.42 3.52 4.56
C LYS A 71 -2.13 3.01 5.20
N VAL A 72 -2.25 2.03 6.09
CA VAL A 72 -1.12 1.21 6.56
C VAL A 72 -1.26 -0.17 5.93
N VAL A 73 -0.16 -0.68 5.35
CA VAL A 73 -0.11 -1.98 4.65
C VAL A 73 1.02 -2.83 5.20
N TYR A 74 0.71 -4.06 5.60
CA TYR A 74 1.70 -5.02 6.10
C TYR A 74 1.37 -6.45 5.69
N VAL A 75 2.39 -7.30 5.68
CA VAL A 75 2.28 -8.73 5.37
C VAL A 75 2.35 -9.53 6.66
N SER A 76 1.36 -10.37 6.92
CA SER A 76 1.33 -11.29 8.07
C SER A 76 1.67 -12.73 7.71
N LYS A 77 1.73 -13.05 6.40
CA LYS A 77 2.17 -14.34 5.87
C LYS A 77 2.66 -14.17 4.43
N GLY A 78 3.79 -14.80 4.11
CA GLY A 78 4.35 -14.81 2.76
C GLY A 78 5.04 -13.51 2.39
N ARG A 79 5.05 -13.18 1.09
CA ARG A 79 5.84 -12.08 0.55
C ARG A 79 5.16 -11.42 -0.66
N ILE A 80 5.28 -10.10 -0.73
CA ILE A 80 4.78 -9.29 -1.85
C ILE A 80 5.84 -8.30 -2.31
N LYS A 81 5.73 -7.84 -3.56
CA LYS A 81 6.36 -6.59 -4.00
C LYS A 81 5.29 -5.51 -3.99
N ASP A 82 5.38 -4.63 -3.02
CA ASP A 82 4.47 -3.50 -2.84
C ASP A 82 4.91 -2.31 -3.68
N VAL A 83 3.97 -1.61 -4.30
CA VAL A 83 4.21 -0.48 -5.21
C VAL A 83 3.25 0.64 -4.91
N VAL A 84 3.80 1.85 -4.81
CA VAL A 84 3.04 3.08 -4.58
C VAL A 84 3.41 4.08 -5.66
N VAL A 85 2.43 4.74 -6.26
CA VAL A 85 2.64 5.83 -7.23
C VAL A 85 2.05 7.13 -6.70
N ASP A 86 2.82 8.21 -6.80
CA ASP A 86 2.36 9.56 -6.43
C ASP A 86 1.41 10.09 -7.50
N ILE A 87 0.16 10.36 -7.10
CA ILE A 87 -0.87 10.91 -8.01
C ILE A 87 -1.28 12.34 -7.63
N ARG A 88 -0.49 13.05 -6.81
CA ARG A 88 -0.72 14.45 -6.43
C ARG A 88 -0.18 15.38 -7.53
N LYS A 89 -1.07 16.06 -8.25
CA LYS A 89 -0.72 16.92 -9.43
C LYS A 89 0.38 17.95 -9.18
N LYS A 90 0.41 18.52 -7.97
CA LYS A 90 1.38 19.57 -7.60
C LYS A 90 2.67 19.01 -7.00
N SER A 91 2.78 17.70 -6.85
CA SER A 91 3.98 17.06 -6.32
C SER A 91 5.11 17.05 -7.34
N LEU A 92 6.34 17.29 -6.88
CA LEU A 92 7.54 17.12 -7.70
C LEU A 92 7.79 15.65 -8.12
N THR A 93 7.11 14.73 -7.44
CA THR A 93 7.20 13.29 -7.71
C THR A 93 5.93 12.72 -8.35
N TYR A 94 5.06 13.56 -8.92
CA TYR A 94 3.88 13.09 -9.66
C TYR A 94 4.26 12.04 -10.70
N GLY A 95 3.55 10.92 -10.71
CA GLY A 95 3.79 9.78 -11.61
C GLY A 95 5.03 8.94 -11.27
N LYS A 96 5.81 9.29 -10.24
CA LYS A 96 6.93 8.45 -9.79
C LYS A 96 6.44 7.33 -8.87
N CYS A 97 7.09 6.18 -9.03
CA CYS A 97 6.81 4.99 -8.21
C CYS A 97 7.91 4.78 -7.15
N PHE A 98 7.48 4.22 -6.02
CA PHE A 98 8.34 3.58 -5.04
C PHE A 98 7.92 2.14 -4.89
N SER A 99 8.87 1.21 -4.76
CA SER A 99 8.58 -0.20 -4.51
C SER A 99 9.45 -0.76 -3.40
N ILE A 100 8.89 -1.73 -2.67
CA ILE A 100 9.58 -2.46 -1.59
C ILE A 100 9.04 -3.89 -1.53
N GLU A 101 9.90 -4.85 -1.21
CA GLU A 101 9.45 -6.19 -0.84
C GLU A 101 9.09 -6.22 0.65
N LEU A 102 7.83 -6.51 0.94
CA LEU A 102 7.31 -6.72 2.28
C LEU A 102 7.10 -8.21 2.51
N ASP A 103 7.46 -8.68 3.70
CA ASP A 103 7.30 -10.06 4.14
C ASP A 103 6.92 -10.13 5.63
N ASP A 104 6.60 -11.34 6.09
CA ASP A 104 6.20 -11.62 7.47
C ASP A 104 7.38 -11.68 8.46
N GLN A 105 8.63 -11.52 8.00
CA GLN A 105 9.84 -11.70 8.82
C GLN A 105 10.52 -10.38 9.19
N LYS A 106 10.62 -9.44 8.26
CA LYS A 106 11.42 -8.22 8.42
C LYS A 106 10.81 -7.17 9.36
N GLY A 107 9.50 -7.26 9.63
CA GLY A 107 8.80 -6.26 10.44
C GLY A 107 8.71 -4.88 9.77
N GLN A 108 8.77 -4.85 8.43
CA GLN A 108 8.59 -3.64 7.62
C GLN A 108 7.15 -3.54 7.12
N TYR A 109 6.65 -2.32 7.07
CA TYR A 109 5.33 -2.03 6.53
C TYR A 109 5.25 -0.60 6.01
N LEU A 110 4.25 -0.31 5.17
CA LEU A 110 4.09 1.01 4.57
C LEU A 110 3.03 1.83 5.29
N TYR A 111 3.34 3.11 5.48
CA TYR A 111 2.40 4.17 5.78
C TYR A 111 2.25 5.03 4.51
N ILE A 112 1.07 4.97 3.90
CA ILE A 112 0.75 5.58 2.61
C ILE A 112 -0.27 6.69 2.85
N PRO A 113 0.12 7.97 2.77
CA PRO A 113 -0.82 9.08 2.97
C PRO A 113 -1.77 9.24 1.80
N LYS A 114 -2.71 10.19 1.91
CA LYS A 114 -3.63 10.59 0.86
C LYS A 114 -2.88 11.07 -0.38
N GLY A 115 -3.47 10.84 -1.56
CA GLY A 115 -2.88 11.28 -2.82
C GLY A 115 -1.86 10.34 -3.42
N PHE A 116 -1.86 9.09 -2.97
CA PHE A 116 -1.10 8.00 -3.58
C PHE A 116 -2.04 6.91 -4.06
N ALA A 117 -1.73 6.29 -5.20
CA ALA A 117 -2.33 5.04 -5.61
C ALA A 117 -1.41 3.88 -5.20
N HIS A 118 -2.02 2.81 -4.69
CA HIS A 118 -1.33 1.67 -4.09
C HIS A 118 -1.71 0.36 -4.76
N GLY A 119 -0.72 -0.49 -4.95
CA GLY A 119 -0.91 -1.86 -5.42
C GLY A 119 0.27 -2.74 -5.04
N PHE A 120 0.13 -4.02 -5.28
CA PHE A 120 1.20 -4.98 -5.06
C PHE A 120 1.06 -6.18 -5.99
N VAL A 121 2.14 -6.92 -6.15
CA VAL A 121 2.12 -8.29 -6.69
C VAL A 121 2.48 -9.28 -5.60
N SER A 122 1.70 -10.34 -5.47
CA SER A 122 2.01 -11.46 -4.57
C SER A 122 3.09 -12.33 -5.17
N LEU A 123 4.16 -12.58 -4.42
CA LEU A 123 5.32 -13.39 -4.84
C LEU A 123 5.17 -14.86 -4.44
N GLU A 124 4.21 -15.18 -3.57
CA GLU A 124 4.00 -16.52 -3.03
C GLU A 124 2.50 -16.84 -2.89
N ASP A 125 2.15 -18.11 -3.07
CA ASP A 125 0.79 -18.57 -2.82
C ASP A 125 0.40 -18.45 -1.35
N GLY A 126 -0.80 -17.92 -1.09
CA GLY A 126 -1.34 -17.77 0.25
C GLY A 126 -0.76 -16.60 1.02
N SER A 127 -0.09 -15.63 0.36
CA SER A 127 0.36 -14.40 1.00
C SER A 127 -0.84 -13.62 1.56
N ILE A 128 -0.73 -13.16 2.81
CA ILE A 128 -1.77 -12.41 3.51
C ILE A 128 -1.30 -10.96 3.66
N VAL A 129 -2.01 -10.07 2.97
CA VAL A 129 -1.79 -8.62 3.03
C VAL A 129 -2.89 -7.99 3.85
N ASN A 130 -2.52 -7.23 4.86
CA ASN A 130 -3.42 -6.58 5.79
C ASN A 130 -3.39 -5.07 5.60
N TYR A 131 -4.53 -4.43 5.85
CA TYR A 131 -4.74 -3.02 5.64
C TYR A 131 -5.43 -2.39 6.85
N ALA A 132 -5.01 -1.18 7.20
CA ALA A 132 -5.74 -0.27 8.06
C ALA A 132 -5.90 1.07 7.32
N GLN A 133 -7.09 1.65 7.30
CA GLN A 133 -7.34 2.91 6.61
C GLN A 133 -8.19 3.88 7.44
N THR A 134 -8.00 5.19 7.20
CA THR A 134 -8.59 6.25 8.01
C THR A 134 -10.00 6.66 7.58
N THR A 135 -10.53 6.11 6.50
CA THR A 135 -11.94 6.21 6.10
C THR A 135 -12.51 4.83 5.85
N CYS A 136 -13.83 4.70 5.92
CA CYS A 136 -14.50 3.48 5.48
C CYS A 136 -14.57 3.41 3.95
N TYR A 137 -14.80 2.21 3.44
CA TYR A 137 -15.02 1.99 2.02
C TYR A 137 -16.21 2.81 1.50
N ALA A 138 -15.97 3.57 0.43
CA ALA A 138 -16.96 4.38 -0.26
C ALA A 138 -17.00 3.97 -1.74
N LYS A 139 -18.02 3.19 -2.12
CA LYS A 139 -18.15 2.56 -3.44
C LYS A 139 -18.00 3.57 -4.59
N ASP A 140 -18.62 4.74 -4.47
CA ASP A 140 -18.65 5.74 -5.53
C ASP A 140 -17.33 6.54 -5.64
N ASN A 141 -16.48 6.42 -4.63
CA ASN A 141 -15.16 7.07 -4.57
C ASN A 141 -14.01 6.08 -4.74
N ASP A 142 -14.30 4.77 -4.78
CA ASP A 142 -13.29 3.73 -4.93
C ASP A 142 -12.82 3.65 -6.39
N CYS A 143 -11.62 4.17 -6.61
CA CYS A 143 -11.00 4.38 -7.92
C CYS A 143 -9.66 3.65 -8.06
N GLY A 144 -9.14 3.69 -9.27
CA GLY A 144 -7.80 3.18 -9.56
C GLY A 144 -7.23 3.72 -10.86
N VAL A 145 -5.95 3.43 -11.08
CA VAL A 145 -5.28 3.59 -12.37
C VAL A 145 -4.69 2.25 -12.81
N ASP A 146 -4.59 2.06 -14.12
CA ASP A 146 -4.07 0.81 -14.68
C ASP A 146 -2.64 0.54 -14.21
N ALA A 147 -2.44 -0.55 -13.49
CA ALA A 147 -1.16 -0.96 -12.92
C ALA A 147 -0.05 -1.17 -13.97
N THR A 148 -0.39 -1.40 -15.24
CA THR A 148 0.59 -1.56 -16.32
C THR A 148 1.01 -0.23 -16.95
N SER A 149 0.34 0.87 -16.60
CA SER A 149 0.59 2.20 -17.17
C SER A 149 1.48 3.11 -16.31
N ILE A 150 1.87 2.66 -15.12
CA ILE A 150 2.60 3.48 -14.13
C ILE A 150 4.13 3.52 -14.38
N GLY A 151 4.62 2.89 -15.45
CA GLY A 151 6.05 2.85 -15.76
C GLY A 151 6.88 1.96 -14.82
N PHE A 152 6.23 1.03 -14.12
CA PHE A 152 6.86 0.08 -13.20
C PHE A 152 6.93 -1.33 -13.83
N ASP A 153 8.10 -1.95 -13.76
CA ASP A 153 8.29 -3.35 -14.15
C ASP A 153 7.95 -4.27 -12.97
N TRP A 154 6.85 -5.00 -13.08
CA TRP A 154 6.41 -5.96 -12.08
C TRP A 154 7.32 -7.19 -11.98
N GLY A 155 8.16 -7.45 -12.99
CA GLY A 155 9.07 -8.58 -13.05
C GLY A 155 8.38 -9.93 -13.26
N ILE A 156 7.12 -9.93 -13.74
CA ILE A 156 6.29 -11.11 -13.94
C ILE A 156 5.52 -10.95 -15.26
N GLU A 157 5.66 -11.92 -16.18
CA GLU A 157 5.02 -11.84 -17.50
C GLU A 157 3.50 -12.01 -17.47
N ASN A 158 3.01 -12.91 -16.61
CA ASN A 158 1.60 -13.29 -16.55
C ASN A 158 0.94 -12.79 -15.24
N LEU A 159 0.62 -11.50 -15.20
CA LEU A 159 -0.06 -10.89 -14.08
C LEU A 159 -1.53 -11.33 -14.02
N ILE A 160 -1.97 -11.80 -12.86
CA ILE A 160 -3.38 -12.12 -12.59
C ILE A 160 -4.03 -10.88 -12.00
N ARG A 161 -4.98 -10.26 -12.71
CA ARG A 161 -5.69 -9.05 -12.31
C ARG A 161 -7.20 -9.28 -12.28
N SER A 162 -7.92 -8.53 -11.44
CA SER A 162 -9.39 -8.58 -11.44
C SER A 162 -9.97 -7.93 -12.70
N GLY A 163 -11.18 -8.34 -13.10
CA GLY A 163 -11.89 -7.71 -14.22
C GLY A 163 -12.07 -6.20 -14.00
N ARG A 164 -12.27 -5.75 -12.75
CA ARG A 164 -12.35 -4.34 -12.39
C ARG A 164 -11.02 -3.61 -12.67
N ASP A 165 -9.90 -4.17 -12.21
CA ASP A 165 -8.58 -3.53 -12.35
C ASP A 165 -8.15 -3.42 -13.83
N LEU A 166 -8.70 -4.28 -14.69
CA LEU A 166 -8.49 -4.21 -16.14
C LEU A 166 -9.26 -3.06 -16.81
N THR A 167 -10.24 -2.45 -16.16
CA THR A 167 -11.03 -1.33 -16.70
C THR A 167 -10.52 0.03 -16.28
N PHE A 168 -9.51 0.11 -15.45
CA PHE A 168 -8.97 1.40 -15.01
C PHE A 168 -8.28 2.16 -16.13
N GLU A 169 -8.40 3.47 -16.09
CA GLU A 169 -7.70 4.38 -17.01
C GLU A 169 -6.18 4.30 -16.82
N LYS A 170 -5.45 4.58 -17.88
CA LYS A 170 -3.99 4.73 -17.80
C LYS A 170 -3.63 5.96 -16.97
N LEU A 171 -2.50 5.91 -16.27
CA LEU A 171 -2.03 7.02 -15.44
C LEU A 171 -1.93 8.34 -16.22
N ASN A 172 -1.48 8.30 -17.47
CA ASN A 172 -1.33 9.49 -18.31
C ASN A 172 -2.67 10.13 -18.74
N ASP A 173 -3.74 9.36 -18.76
CA ASP A 173 -5.07 9.81 -19.14
C ASP A 173 -5.91 10.21 -17.90
N PHE A 174 -5.45 9.78 -16.72
CA PHE A 174 -6.16 9.98 -15.47
C PHE A 174 -6.04 11.43 -14.97
N ASN A 175 -7.20 12.07 -14.77
CA ASN A 175 -7.27 13.40 -14.19
C ASN A 175 -7.32 13.34 -12.66
N SER A 176 -6.18 13.26 -12.01
CA SER A 176 -6.11 13.14 -10.55
C SER A 176 -6.86 14.27 -9.83
N PRO A 177 -7.62 13.96 -8.78
CA PRO A 177 -8.30 14.97 -7.93
C PRO A 177 -7.39 15.51 -6.80
N PHE A 178 -6.09 15.08 -6.72
CA PHE A 178 -5.15 15.42 -5.65
C PHE A 178 -4.14 16.49 -6.04
#